data_8601bc19b72c22de5df1dbcd98c10c14
#
_entry.id   8601bc19b72c22de5df1dbcd98c10c14
#
_cell.length_a   1.000
_cell.length_b   1.000
_cell.length_c   1.000
_cell.angle_alpha   90.00
_cell.angle_beta   90.00
_cell.angle_gamma   90.00
#
_symmetry.space_group_name_H-M   'P 1'
#
loop_
_entity.id
_entity.type
_entity.pdbx_description
1 polymer ?
#
loop_
_entity_poly.entity_id
_entity_poly.type
_entity_poly.pdbx_seq_one_letter_code
_entity_poly.pdbx_strand_id
1 'polypeptide(L)'
;MEVAKSILIFILAGICEIGGGYLVWLSLRQGKPLWYGILGAIVLILYGVVATFQPANFARTYATYGGFFIVMSLVWAYKFDNFHPDKYDIIGAGVALLGVCIIFYAPRRLLALFKTNKINR
;
A
#
# COMPACT_ATOMS: atom_id res chain seq x y z
N MET A 1 17.01 -0.01 8.27
CA MET A 1 15.67 0.11 8.87
C MET A 1 15.08 -1.27 9.07
N GLU A 2 14.42 -1.49 10.17
CA GLU A 2 13.82 -2.77 10.49
C GLU A 2 12.59 -3.04 9.63
N VAL A 3 12.34 -4.32 9.36
CA VAL A 3 11.15 -4.75 8.61
C VAL A 3 9.87 -4.30 9.31
N ALA A 4 9.83 -4.41 10.65
CA ALA A 4 8.67 -3.98 11.44
C ALA A 4 8.35 -2.50 11.23
N LYS A 5 9.38 -1.66 11.20
CA LYS A 5 9.23 -0.21 10.99
C LYS A 5 8.71 0.09 9.59
N SER A 6 9.22 -0.62 8.59
CA SER A 6 8.77 -0.51 7.20
C SER A 6 7.29 -0.88 7.07
N ILE A 7 6.87 -1.98 7.69
CA ILE A 7 5.48 -2.42 7.68
C ILE A 7 4.56 -1.38 8.33
N LEU A 8 5.01 -0.82 9.47
CA LEU A 8 4.24 0.24 10.14
C LEU A 8 4.03 1.46 9.25
N ILE A 9 5.06 1.87 8.51
CA ILE A 9 4.96 2.99 7.59
C ILE A 9 3.97 2.68 6.47
N PHE A 10 4.00 1.45 5.92
CA PHE A 10 3.03 1.04 4.90
C PHE A 10 1.60 1.03 5.44
N ILE A 11 1.41 0.55 6.67
CA ILE A 11 0.08 0.54 7.30
C ILE A 11 -0.41 1.97 7.50
N LEU A 12 0.43 2.85 8.02
CA LEU A 12 0.07 4.26 8.24
C LEU A 12 -0.26 4.95 6.92
N ALA A 13 0.56 4.76 5.89
CA ALA A 13 0.30 5.29 4.57
C ALA A 13 -1.02 4.76 4.00
N GLY A 14 -1.28 3.47 4.21
CA GLY A 14 -2.52 2.83 3.76
C GLY A 14 -3.75 3.39 4.42
N ILE A 15 -3.69 3.62 5.74
CA ILE A 15 -4.80 4.25 6.47
C ILE A 15 -5.07 5.64 5.91
N CYS A 16 -4.03 6.43 5.67
CA CYS A 16 -4.18 7.78 5.11
C CYS A 16 -4.77 7.74 3.71
N GLU A 17 -4.28 6.86 2.83
CA GLU A 17 -4.78 6.81 1.46
C GLU A 17 -6.21 6.29 1.40
N ILE A 18 -6.48 5.17 2.06
CA ILE A 18 -7.80 4.57 2.01
C ILE A 18 -8.81 5.46 2.73
N GLY A 19 -8.44 5.98 3.91
CA GLY A 19 -9.30 6.89 4.65
C GLY A 19 -9.58 8.18 3.91
N GLY A 20 -8.53 8.78 3.32
CA GLY A 20 -8.68 9.99 2.51
C GLY A 20 -9.51 9.75 1.27
N GLY A 21 -9.23 8.66 0.55
CA GLY A 21 -9.99 8.26 -0.63
C GLY A 21 -11.44 7.98 -0.30
N TYR A 22 -11.71 7.33 0.84
CA TYR A 22 -13.07 7.04 1.27
C TYR A 22 -13.85 8.32 1.57
N LEU A 23 -13.22 9.31 2.20
CA LEU A 23 -13.87 10.59 2.44
C LEU A 23 -14.23 11.30 1.13
N VAL A 24 -13.34 11.26 0.14
CA VAL A 24 -13.64 11.81 -1.19
C VAL A 24 -14.79 11.04 -1.84
N TRP A 25 -14.77 9.72 -1.73
CA TRP A 25 -15.83 8.87 -2.27
C TRP A 25 -17.19 9.21 -1.65
N LEU A 26 -17.23 9.36 -0.32
CA LEU A 26 -18.47 9.71 0.38
C LEU A 26 -19.02 11.05 -0.08
N SER A 27 -18.15 12.04 -0.27
CA SER A 27 -18.55 13.37 -0.74
C SER A 27 -19.12 13.33 -2.16
N LEU A 28 -18.43 12.67 -3.08
CA LEU A 28 -18.77 12.70 -4.51
C LEU A 28 -19.79 11.65 -4.93
N ARG A 29 -19.74 10.46 -4.33
CA ARG A 29 -20.62 9.34 -4.73
C ARG A 29 -21.83 9.18 -3.83
N GLN A 30 -21.73 9.52 -2.56
CA GLN A 30 -22.77 9.27 -1.56
C GLN A 30 -23.48 10.55 -1.11
N GLY A 31 -23.17 11.68 -1.72
CA GLY A 31 -23.85 12.95 -1.45
C GLY A 31 -23.54 13.56 -0.10
N LYS A 32 -22.45 13.15 0.55
CA LYS A 32 -22.03 13.77 1.82
C LYS A 32 -21.50 15.20 1.57
N PRO A 33 -21.46 16.05 2.62
CA PRO A 33 -21.02 17.43 2.46
C PRO A 33 -19.64 17.56 1.83
N LEU A 34 -19.39 18.68 1.16
CA LEU A 34 -18.13 18.93 0.47
C LEU A 34 -16.91 18.89 1.40
N TRP A 35 -17.09 19.27 2.68
CA TRP A 35 -15.94 19.27 3.60
C TRP A 35 -15.37 17.86 3.84
N TYR A 36 -16.15 16.80 3.62
CA TYR A 36 -15.62 15.43 3.62
C TYR A 36 -14.57 15.26 2.53
N GLY A 37 -14.86 15.75 1.33
CA GLY A 37 -13.92 15.68 0.21
C GLY A 37 -12.66 16.49 0.45
N ILE A 38 -12.79 17.68 1.03
CA ILE A 38 -11.66 18.56 1.33
C ILE A 38 -10.76 17.91 2.39
N LEU A 39 -11.35 17.38 3.45
CA LEU A 39 -10.59 16.67 4.48
C LEU A 39 -9.89 15.45 3.89
N GLY A 40 -10.58 14.71 3.04
CA GLY A 40 -9.99 13.57 2.34
C GLY A 40 -8.80 13.95 1.49
N ALA A 41 -8.87 15.08 0.78
CA ALA A 41 -7.78 15.58 -0.03
C ALA A 41 -6.54 15.90 0.83
N ILE A 42 -6.76 16.53 1.99
CA ILE A 42 -5.67 16.84 2.94
C ILE A 42 -5.01 15.54 3.42
N VAL A 43 -5.80 14.54 3.78
CA VAL A 43 -5.30 13.25 4.26
C VAL A 43 -4.53 12.52 3.14
N LEU A 44 -4.97 12.65 1.89
CA LEU A 44 -4.25 12.06 0.75
C LEU A 44 -2.88 12.71 0.53
N ILE A 45 -2.76 14.01 0.76
CA ILE A 45 -1.45 14.68 0.72
C ILE A 45 -0.56 14.13 1.84
N LEU A 46 -1.12 13.94 3.02
CA LEU A 46 -0.39 13.35 4.16
C LEU A 46 0.11 11.94 3.83
N TYR A 47 -0.69 11.14 3.13
CA TYR A 47 -0.26 9.83 2.66
C TYR A 47 1.03 9.92 1.83
N GLY A 48 1.09 10.86 0.90
CA GLY A 48 2.29 11.05 0.08
C GLY A 48 3.52 11.37 0.91
N VAL A 49 3.36 12.19 1.95
CA VAL A 49 4.46 12.54 2.86
C VAL A 49 4.93 11.31 3.65
N VAL A 50 3.98 10.53 4.20
CA VAL A 50 4.31 9.35 5.00
C VAL A 50 5.10 8.33 4.17
N ALA A 51 4.74 8.15 2.91
CA ALA A 51 5.41 7.19 2.02
C ALA A 51 6.90 7.52 1.82
N THR A 52 7.29 8.79 1.97
CA THR A 52 8.69 9.18 1.80
C THR A 52 9.60 8.69 2.91
N PHE A 53 9.06 8.20 4.01
CA PHE A 53 9.86 7.67 5.11
C PHE A 53 10.34 6.24 4.88
N GLN A 54 9.92 5.58 3.80
CA GLN A 54 10.42 4.25 3.45
C GLN A 54 11.88 4.31 2.98
N PRO A 55 12.69 3.29 3.30
CA PRO A 55 14.12 3.30 2.94
C PRO A 55 14.38 2.95 1.48
N ALA A 56 13.39 2.43 0.76
CA ALA A 56 13.53 2.02 -0.63
C ALA A 56 13.35 3.20 -1.60
N ASN A 57 13.66 2.99 -2.86
CA ASN A 57 13.42 3.99 -3.89
C ASN A 57 11.92 4.12 -4.18
N PHE A 58 11.56 5.14 -4.97
CA PHE A 58 10.16 5.43 -5.29
C PHE A 58 9.46 4.23 -5.92
N ALA A 59 10.09 3.60 -6.92
CA ALA A 59 9.45 2.53 -7.68
C ALA A 59 9.08 1.35 -6.78
N ARG A 60 10.02 0.89 -5.95
CA ARG A 60 9.78 -0.26 -5.07
C ARG A 60 8.81 0.07 -3.95
N THR A 61 8.90 1.27 -3.41
CA THR A 61 7.97 1.73 -2.36
C THR A 61 6.53 1.69 -2.87
N TYR A 62 6.28 2.27 -4.04
CA TYR A 62 4.91 2.34 -4.55
C TYR A 62 4.42 1.01 -5.09
N ALA A 63 5.29 0.19 -5.69
CA ALA A 63 4.90 -1.15 -6.11
C ALA A 63 4.48 -2.02 -4.92
N THR A 64 5.27 -1.99 -3.85
CA THR A 64 4.98 -2.74 -2.63
C THR A 64 3.72 -2.23 -1.96
N TYR A 65 3.55 -0.92 -1.93
CA TYR A 65 2.37 -0.29 -1.35
C TYR A 65 1.09 -0.78 -2.03
N GLY A 66 1.13 -1.04 -3.34
CA GLY A 66 -0.02 -1.56 -4.08
C GLY A 66 -0.58 -2.85 -3.47
N GLY A 67 0.28 -3.76 -3.04
CA GLY A 67 -0.14 -4.99 -2.37
C GLY A 67 -0.74 -4.75 -1.01
N PHE A 68 -0.11 -3.92 -0.20
CA PHE A 68 -0.67 -3.52 1.10
C PHE A 68 -2.01 -2.81 0.92
N PHE A 69 -2.12 -1.98 -0.10
CA PHE A 69 -3.36 -1.27 -0.42
C PHE A 69 -4.50 -2.24 -0.70
N ILE A 70 -4.26 -3.31 -1.46
CA ILE A 70 -5.29 -4.29 -1.78
C ILE A 70 -5.84 -4.92 -0.50
N VAL A 71 -4.97 -5.40 0.38
CA VAL A 71 -5.38 -6.03 1.64
C VAL A 71 -6.13 -5.04 2.53
N MET A 72 -5.57 -3.84 2.69
CA MET A 72 -6.15 -2.84 3.58
C MET A 72 -7.49 -2.31 3.05
N SER A 73 -7.65 -2.24 1.72
CA SER A 73 -8.92 -1.82 1.12
C SER A 73 -10.03 -2.80 1.45
N LEU A 74 -9.75 -4.10 1.38
CA LEU A 74 -10.74 -5.12 1.72
C LEU A 74 -11.11 -5.07 3.20
N VAL A 75 -10.11 -4.90 4.07
CA VAL A 75 -10.34 -4.78 5.51
C VAL A 75 -11.16 -3.53 5.83
N TRP A 76 -10.81 -2.42 5.22
CA TRP A 76 -11.53 -1.16 5.41
C TRP A 76 -13.00 -1.29 4.99
N ALA A 77 -13.23 -1.83 3.79
CA ALA A 77 -14.58 -1.98 3.26
C ALA A 77 -15.41 -2.93 4.11
N TYR A 78 -14.80 -3.99 4.64
CA TYR A 78 -15.48 -4.90 5.56
C TYR A 78 -15.92 -4.19 6.84
N LYS A 79 -15.05 -3.34 7.39
CA LYS A 79 -15.33 -2.64 8.66
C LYS A 79 -16.27 -1.44 8.49
N PHE A 80 -16.12 -0.67 7.43
CA PHE A 80 -16.77 0.64 7.33
C PHE A 80 -17.81 0.75 6.22
N ASP A 81 -17.83 -0.17 5.27
CA ASP A 81 -18.69 -0.07 4.08
C ASP A 81 -19.58 -1.30 3.89
N ASN A 82 -19.73 -2.14 4.89
CA ASN A 82 -20.57 -3.35 4.85
C ASN A 82 -20.23 -4.30 3.70
N PHE A 83 -19.00 -4.30 3.26
CA PHE A 83 -18.53 -5.20 2.21
C PHE A 83 -18.09 -6.52 2.82
N HIS A 84 -18.49 -7.62 2.19
CA HIS A 84 -18.10 -8.96 2.64
C HIS A 84 -17.22 -9.62 1.57
N PRO A 85 -15.88 -9.65 1.79
CA PRO A 85 -14.98 -10.27 0.81
C PRO A 85 -15.33 -11.74 0.58
N ASP A 86 -15.34 -12.14 -0.68
CA ASP A 86 -15.50 -13.55 -1.03
C ASP A 86 -14.15 -14.27 -1.10
N LYS A 87 -14.17 -15.56 -1.45
CA LYS A 87 -12.93 -16.34 -1.52
C LYS A 87 -11.97 -15.83 -2.60
N TYR A 88 -12.48 -15.26 -3.68
CA TYR A 88 -11.64 -14.72 -4.75
C TYR A 88 -10.94 -13.45 -4.32
N ASP A 89 -11.61 -12.60 -3.56
CA ASP A 89 -10.99 -11.41 -2.97
C ASP A 89 -9.83 -11.80 -2.06
N ILE A 90 -10.04 -12.79 -1.22
CA ILE A 90 -9.04 -13.25 -0.25
C ILE A 90 -7.85 -13.91 -0.97
N ILE A 91 -8.11 -14.78 -1.94
CA ILE A 91 -7.05 -15.45 -2.70
C ILE A 91 -6.23 -14.42 -3.47
N GLY A 92 -6.90 -13.49 -4.16
CA GLY A 92 -6.22 -12.44 -4.91
C GLY A 92 -5.37 -11.55 -4.04
N ALA A 93 -5.91 -11.15 -2.88
CA ALA A 93 -5.16 -10.34 -1.91
C ALA A 93 -3.92 -11.07 -1.40
N GLY A 94 -4.04 -12.37 -1.13
CA GLY A 94 -2.92 -13.20 -0.68
C GLY A 94 -1.82 -13.31 -1.73
N VAL A 95 -2.18 -13.51 -2.98
CA VAL A 95 -1.23 -13.58 -4.10
C VAL A 95 -0.52 -12.23 -4.29
N ALA A 96 -1.27 -11.14 -4.23
CA ALA A 96 -0.71 -9.79 -4.36
C ALA A 96 0.28 -9.50 -3.23
N LEU A 97 -0.08 -9.85 -1.99
CA LEU A 97 0.78 -9.65 -0.84
C LEU A 97 2.08 -10.44 -0.96
N LEU A 98 1.99 -11.70 -1.42
CA LEU A 98 3.17 -12.52 -1.68
C LEU A 98 4.08 -11.87 -2.73
N GLY A 99 3.48 -11.39 -3.82
CA GLY A 99 4.22 -10.71 -4.88
C GLY A 99 4.97 -9.48 -4.41
N VAL A 100 4.33 -8.62 -3.61
CA VAL A 100 5.00 -7.41 -3.13
C VAL A 100 6.05 -7.70 -2.08
N CYS A 101 5.89 -8.75 -1.29
CA CYS A 101 6.93 -9.19 -0.38
C CYS A 101 8.20 -9.59 -1.12
N ILE A 102 8.05 -10.25 -2.27
CA ILE A 102 9.17 -10.58 -3.12
C ILE A 102 9.84 -9.31 -3.66
N ILE A 103 9.06 -8.34 -4.13
CA ILE A 103 9.60 -7.08 -4.67
C ILE A 103 10.41 -6.32 -3.63
N PHE A 104 9.90 -6.21 -2.42
CA PHE A 104 10.46 -5.30 -1.41
C PHE A 104 11.49 -5.97 -0.52
N TYR A 105 11.24 -7.23 -0.12
CA TYR A 105 12.05 -7.90 0.90
C TYR A 105 12.97 -9.00 0.36
N ALA A 106 12.99 -9.24 -0.96
CA ALA A 106 13.83 -10.28 -1.53
C ALA A 106 15.32 -9.99 -1.26
N PRO A 107 16.12 -11.04 -0.95
CA PRO A 107 17.56 -10.86 -0.73
C PRO A 107 18.31 -10.69 -2.05
N ARG A 108 18.47 -9.46 -2.50
CA ARG A 108 19.11 -9.14 -3.78
C ARG A 108 20.61 -9.32 -3.79
N ARG A 109 21.19 -9.66 -2.67
CA ARG A 109 22.60 -9.96 -2.53
C ARG A 109 23.05 -11.06 -3.50
N LEU A 110 22.24 -12.14 -3.60
CA LEU A 110 22.52 -13.24 -4.51
C LEU A 110 22.51 -12.78 -5.96
N LEU A 111 21.57 -11.93 -6.32
CA LEU A 111 21.45 -11.41 -7.68
C LEU A 111 22.67 -10.55 -8.05
N ALA A 112 23.17 -9.75 -7.12
CA ALA A 112 24.37 -8.95 -7.31
C ALA A 112 25.60 -9.82 -7.52
N LEU A 113 25.72 -10.92 -6.77
CA LEU A 113 26.81 -11.88 -6.92
C LEU A 113 26.77 -12.57 -8.29
N PHE A 114 25.60 -13.00 -8.73
CA PHE A 114 25.42 -13.59 -10.06
C PHE A 114 25.82 -12.62 -11.17
N LYS A 115 25.45 -11.36 -11.03
CA LYS A 115 25.74 -10.30 -12.00
C LYS A 115 27.25 -10.05 -12.08
N THR A 116 27.92 -9.98 -10.95
CA THR A 116 29.38 -9.80 -10.89
C THR A 116 30.10 -10.97 -11.52
N ASN A 117 29.67 -12.19 -11.23
CA ASN A 117 30.26 -13.41 -11.76
C ASN A 117 30.14 -13.48 -13.30
N LYS A 118 29.01 -13.00 -13.81
CA LYS A 118 28.79 -12.96 -15.29
C LYS A 118 29.68 -11.94 -15.96
N ILE A 119 29.99 -10.85 -15.32
CA ILE A 119 30.86 -9.80 -15.86
C ILE A 119 32.33 -10.25 -15.89
N ASN A 120 32.76 -11.02 -14.89
CA ASN A 120 34.14 -11.49 -14.75
C ASN A 120 34.45 -12.71 -15.59
N ARG A 121 33.52 -13.23 -16.34
CA ARG A 121 33.72 -14.30 -17.31
C ARG A 121 33.88 -13.73 -18.72
#